data_f274c0afdb279b4d5034d24fcac10fb1
#
_entry.id   f274c0afdb279b4d5034d24fcac10fb1
#
_cell.length_a   1.000
_cell.length_b   1.000
_cell.length_c   1.000
_cell.angle_alpha   90.00
_cell.angle_beta   90.00
_cell.angle_gamma   90.00
#
_symmetry.space_group_name_H-M   'P 1'
#
loop_
_entity.id
_entity.type
_entity.pdbx_description
1 polymer ?
#
loop_
_entity_poly.entity_id
_entity_poly.type
_entity_poly.pdbx_seq_one_letter_code
_entity_poly.pdbx_strand_id
1 'polypeptide(L)'
;IIINSDGVVVFKDSVVADSSIDYTRTTKTSADAKVTLNGNTVASVKNGQNTLKAGTDYTVSADKITFSGEYLDTLAVGTYTLTVAYHPQGETQYKGGDKPAESQIALKVKQKTVNVTYQTANVKITSVLDKEYDGQPADLVYTTNSTASVKVEYNVNGIWQTKAPTYAGTYEVKVSVPGNSYFTAASTTKTYTIKPRGVEISGITANKKVYDGTKNAELDYSKVVFSRLIEGDALTVSAEGTFADSNAAKGKTVTITNLILGGVSA
;
A
#
# COMPACT_ATOMS: atom_id res chain seq x y z
N ILE A 1 -13.22 -61.66 -20.43
CA ILE A 1 -13.66 -62.50 -21.58
C ILE A 1 -15.17 -62.66 -21.38
N ILE A 2 -15.91 -62.32 -22.38
CA ILE A 2 -17.37 -62.65 -22.43
C ILE A 2 -17.52 -63.72 -23.54
N ILE A 3 -18.20 -64.78 -23.25
CA ILE A 3 -18.60 -65.78 -24.25
C ILE A 3 -20.04 -65.44 -24.59
N ASN A 4 -20.38 -65.19 -25.86
CA ASN A 4 -21.75 -64.97 -26.30
C ASN A 4 -22.52 -66.31 -26.34
N SER A 5 -23.83 -66.25 -26.64
CA SER A 5 -24.73 -67.43 -26.74
C SER A 5 -24.27 -68.47 -27.74
N ASP A 6 -23.44 -68.11 -28.70
CA ASP A 6 -22.91 -68.93 -29.78
C ASP A 6 -21.52 -69.52 -29.50
N GLY A 7 -21.03 -69.32 -28.21
CA GLY A 7 -19.74 -69.84 -27.78
C GLY A 7 -18.53 -69.01 -28.27
N VAL A 8 -18.75 -67.83 -28.88
CA VAL A 8 -17.71 -66.97 -29.43
C VAL A 8 -17.14 -66.07 -28.32
N VAL A 9 -15.83 -65.98 -28.19
CA VAL A 9 -15.16 -65.08 -27.28
C VAL A 9 -15.34 -63.63 -27.80
N VAL A 10 -15.95 -62.79 -26.98
CA VAL A 10 -16.12 -61.37 -27.29
C VAL A 10 -15.17 -60.56 -26.44
N PHE A 11 -14.32 -59.77 -27.05
CA PHE A 11 -13.45 -58.82 -26.39
C PHE A 11 -14.19 -57.52 -26.11
N LYS A 12 -13.88 -56.86 -25.00
CA LYS A 12 -14.44 -55.55 -24.64
C LYS A 12 -13.44 -54.43 -24.82
N ASP A 13 -13.96 -53.27 -25.24
CA ASP A 13 -13.20 -52.02 -25.26
C ASP A 13 -12.78 -51.64 -23.83
N SER A 14 -11.62 -51.02 -23.76
CA SER A 14 -11.21 -50.32 -22.52
C SER A 14 -12.06 -49.09 -22.28
N VAL A 15 -12.26 -48.75 -21.04
CA VAL A 15 -13.08 -47.61 -20.61
C VAL A 15 -12.30 -46.75 -19.62
N VAL A 16 -12.25 -45.46 -19.85
CA VAL A 16 -11.82 -44.49 -18.85
C VAL A 16 -13.05 -44.10 -18.04
N ALA A 17 -13.03 -44.37 -16.75
CA ALA A 17 -14.12 -44.03 -15.85
C ALA A 17 -14.11 -42.52 -15.53
N ASP A 18 -12.93 -41.95 -15.37
CA ASP A 18 -12.74 -40.51 -15.10
C ASP A 18 -12.56 -39.75 -16.41
N SER A 19 -13.65 -39.25 -16.99
CA SER A 19 -13.60 -38.46 -18.24
C SER A 19 -12.95 -37.08 -18.07
N SER A 20 -12.74 -36.65 -16.83
CA SER A 20 -12.12 -35.35 -16.50
C SER A 20 -11.26 -35.48 -15.24
N ILE A 21 -10.06 -34.92 -15.27
CA ILE A 21 -9.16 -34.79 -14.13
C ILE A 21 -8.74 -33.33 -13.96
N ASP A 22 -8.60 -32.88 -12.73
CA ASP A 22 -8.17 -31.52 -12.37
C ASP A 22 -6.72 -31.55 -11.84
N TYR A 23 -5.93 -30.61 -12.27
CA TYR A 23 -4.59 -30.40 -11.76
C TYR A 23 -4.36 -28.92 -11.41
N THR A 24 -3.72 -28.66 -10.25
CA THR A 24 -3.29 -27.32 -9.88
C THR A 24 -1.78 -27.18 -10.02
N ARG A 25 -1.32 -26.26 -10.83
CA ARG A 25 0.10 -26.01 -11.10
C ARG A 25 0.90 -25.72 -9.83
N THR A 26 2.20 -26.03 -9.88
CA THR A 26 3.18 -25.83 -8.79
C THR A 26 2.97 -26.73 -7.57
N THR A 27 2.07 -27.70 -7.64
CA THR A 27 1.94 -28.72 -6.59
C THR A 27 2.87 -29.90 -6.81
N LYS A 28 3.27 -30.15 -8.05
CA LYS A 28 4.07 -31.32 -8.49
C LYS A 28 3.49 -32.66 -8.02
N THR A 29 2.19 -32.67 -7.69
CA THR A 29 1.47 -33.87 -7.35
C THR A 29 1.02 -34.59 -8.61
N SER A 30 1.03 -35.92 -8.61
CA SER A 30 0.47 -36.68 -9.72
C SER A 30 -1.06 -36.56 -9.77
N ALA A 31 -1.65 -36.80 -10.93
CA ALA A 31 -3.08 -36.90 -11.11
C ALA A 31 -3.45 -38.25 -11.73
N ASP A 32 -4.46 -38.91 -11.20
CA ASP A 32 -4.92 -40.22 -11.60
C ASP A 32 -6.18 -40.16 -12.43
N ALA A 33 -6.26 -40.98 -13.49
CA ALA A 33 -7.48 -41.28 -14.21
C ALA A 33 -7.77 -42.79 -14.10
N LYS A 34 -8.94 -43.14 -13.56
CA LYS A 34 -9.36 -44.55 -13.46
C LYS A 34 -9.66 -45.12 -14.84
N VAL A 35 -9.18 -46.32 -15.10
CA VAL A 35 -9.36 -47.03 -16.36
C VAL A 35 -9.73 -48.48 -16.10
N THR A 36 -10.63 -49.01 -16.92
CA THR A 36 -10.92 -50.45 -16.98
C THR A 36 -10.39 -51.01 -18.28
N LEU A 37 -9.30 -51.75 -18.23
CA LEU A 37 -8.58 -52.20 -19.42
C LEU A 37 -9.26 -53.38 -20.11
N ASN A 38 -10.10 -54.14 -19.44
CA ASN A 38 -10.78 -55.32 -19.97
C ASN A 38 -9.83 -56.36 -20.66
N GLY A 39 -8.55 -56.41 -20.16
CA GLY A 39 -7.53 -57.29 -20.68
C GLY A 39 -6.66 -56.66 -21.80
N ASN A 40 -7.02 -55.49 -22.29
CA ASN A 40 -6.19 -54.68 -23.20
C ASN A 40 -5.03 -54.05 -22.43
N THR A 41 -4.06 -53.52 -23.12
CA THR A 41 -2.98 -52.70 -22.54
C THR A 41 -2.96 -51.32 -23.15
N VAL A 42 -2.42 -50.31 -22.48
CA VAL A 42 -2.26 -48.96 -23.03
C VAL A 42 -1.14 -48.96 -24.05
N ALA A 43 -1.46 -48.59 -25.27
CA ALA A 43 -0.50 -48.48 -26.40
C ALA A 43 0.23 -47.14 -26.38
N SER A 44 -0.52 -46.06 -26.19
CA SER A 44 0.02 -44.71 -26.11
C SER A 44 -0.97 -43.77 -25.41
N VAL A 45 -0.44 -42.67 -24.86
CA VAL A 45 -1.21 -41.52 -24.43
C VAL A 45 -0.70 -40.31 -25.18
N LYS A 46 -1.62 -39.49 -25.71
CA LYS A 46 -1.29 -38.28 -26.47
C LYS A 46 -1.96 -37.05 -25.85
N ASN A 47 -1.27 -35.91 -25.88
CA ASN A 47 -1.85 -34.59 -25.64
C ASN A 47 -1.85 -33.84 -26.98
N GLY A 48 -3.01 -33.80 -27.63
CA GLY A 48 -3.12 -33.36 -29.04
C GLY A 48 -2.22 -34.22 -29.94
N GLN A 49 -1.26 -33.62 -30.62
CA GLN A 49 -0.29 -34.34 -31.48
C GLN A 49 0.93 -34.88 -30.72
N ASN A 50 1.15 -34.51 -29.48
CA ASN A 50 2.31 -34.89 -28.70
C ASN A 50 2.09 -36.24 -28.01
N THR A 51 2.94 -37.25 -28.30
CA THR A 51 2.92 -38.52 -27.60
C THR A 51 3.70 -38.39 -26.28
N LEU A 52 3.05 -38.77 -25.16
CA LEU A 52 3.63 -38.75 -23.82
C LEU A 52 4.56 -39.97 -23.65
N LYS A 53 5.59 -39.82 -22.82
CA LYS A 53 6.56 -40.89 -22.52
C LYS A 53 6.08 -41.73 -21.34
N ALA A 54 5.82 -43.02 -21.62
CA ALA A 54 5.51 -43.98 -20.55
C ALA A 54 6.70 -44.12 -19.59
N GLY A 55 6.40 -44.22 -18.29
CA GLY A 55 7.39 -44.26 -17.21
C GLY A 55 7.96 -42.92 -16.79
N THR A 56 7.77 -41.83 -17.57
CA THR A 56 8.23 -40.47 -17.25
C THR A 56 7.06 -39.50 -17.10
N ASP A 57 6.25 -39.37 -18.17
CA ASP A 57 5.10 -38.43 -18.16
C ASP A 57 3.87 -39.07 -17.56
N TYR A 58 3.74 -40.40 -17.71
CA TYR A 58 2.66 -41.18 -17.09
C TYR A 58 3.12 -42.61 -16.80
N THR A 59 2.39 -43.25 -15.87
CA THR A 59 2.49 -44.69 -15.59
C THR A 59 1.12 -45.32 -15.66
N VAL A 60 1.08 -46.64 -15.93
CA VAL A 60 -0.17 -47.42 -16.02
C VAL A 60 -0.14 -48.53 -14.98
N SER A 61 -1.22 -48.66 -14.21
CA SER A 61 -1.50 -49.79 -13.36
C SER A 61 -2.76 -50.52 -13.85
N ALA A 62 -3.21 -51.57 -13.16
CA ALA A 62 -4.33 -52.41 -13.60
C ALA A 62 -5.65 -51.60 -13.74
N ASP A 63 -5.82 -50.51 -12.98
CA ASP A 63 -7.07 -49.79 -12.81
C ASP A 63 -6.94 -48.27 -13.01
N LYS A 64 -5.72 -47.75 -13.29
CA LYS A 64 -5.52 -46.33 -13.46
C LYS A 64 -4.32 -45.95 -14.33
N ILE A 65 -4.39 -44.78 -14.92
CA ILE A 65 -3.29 -44.06 -15.53
C ILE A 65 -2.93 -42.90 -14.59
N THR A 66 -1.66 -42.85 -14.15
CA THR A 66 -1.15 -41.79 -13.27
C THR A 66 -0.28 -40.86 -14.10
N PHE A 67 -0.67 -39.60 -14.22
CA PHE A 67 0.13 -38.55 -14.88
C PHE A 67 1.10 -37.93 -13.88
N SER A 68 2.38 -37.81 -14.23
CA SER A 68 3.39 -37.25 -13.32
C SER A 68 3.21 -35.74 -13.10
N GLY A 69 3.43 -35.29 -11.87
CA GLY A 69 3.36 -33.84 -11.53
C GLY A 69 4.39 -33.02 -12.28
N GLU A 70 5.55 -33.60 -12.61
CA GLU A 70 6.58 -32.96 -13.41
C GLU A 70 6.05 -32.62 -14.83
N TYR A 71 5.43 -33.60 -15.51
CA TYR A 71 4.79 -33.35 -16.79
C TYR A 71 3.65 -32.32 -16.68
N LEU A 72 2.77 -32.48 -15.71
CA LEU A 72 1.59 -31.63 -15.54
C LEU A 72 1.99 -30.16 -15.29
N ASP A 73 3.08 -29.90 -14.56
CA ASP A 73 3.58 -28.55 -14.32
C ASP A 73 4.19 -27.86 -15.56
N THR A 74 4.52 -28.63 -16.62
CA THR A 74 4.95 -28.04 -17.90
C THR A 74 3.81 -27.41 -18.68
N LEU A 75 2.56 -27.81 -18.42
CA LEU A 75 1.39 -27.36 -19.15
C LEU A 75 0.96 -25.95 -18.71
N ALA A 76 0.53 -25.14 -19.66
CA ALA A 76 -0.10 -23.84 -19.33
C ALA A 76 -1.48 -24.07 -18.68
N VAL A 77 -2.00 -23.02 -18.03
CA VAL A 77 -3.39 -23.04 -17.53
C VAL A 77 -4.34 -23.20 -18.70
N GLY A 78 -5.27 -24.16 -18.60
CA GLY A 78 -6.20 -24.46 -19.69
C GLY A 78 -6.78 -25.86 -19.60
N THR A 79 -7.53 -26.25 -20.61
CA THR A 79 -8.10 -27.59 -20.75
C THR A 79 -7.43 -28.32 -21.92
N TYR A 80 -7.01 -29.54 -21.69
CA TYR A 80 -6.35 -30.41 -22.66
C TYR A 80 -7.18 -31.67 -22.84
N THR A 81 -7.17 -32.23 -24.04
CA THR A 81 -7.74 -33.54 -24.30
C THR A 81 -6.61 -34.56 -24.44
N LEU A 82 -6.53 -35.48 -23.49
CA LEU A 82 -5.60 -36.59 -23.55
C LEU A 82 -6.29 -37.77 -24.21
N THR A 83 -5.70 -38.32 -25.28
CA THR A 83 -6.22 -39.48 -26.00
C THR A 83 -5.41 -40.72 -25.61
N VAL A 84 -6.10 -41.73 -25.11
CA VAL A 84 -5.50 -43.02 -24.69
C VAL A 84 -5.84 -44.04 -25.77
N ALA A 85 -4.83 -44.58 -26.44
CA ALA A 85 -4.96 -45.68 -27.37
C ALA A 85 -4.54 -47.00 -26.71
N TYR A 86 -5.15 -48.11 -27.11
CA TYR A 86 -4.95 -49.42 -26.51
C TYR A 86 -4.44 -50.45 -27.51
N HIS A 87 -3.64 -51.42 -26.99
CA HIS A 87 -3.34 -52.67 -27.70
C HIS A 87 -4.47 -53.70 -27.43
N PRO A 88 -4.98 -54.39 -28.43
CA PRO A 88 -6.00 -55.40 -28.24
C PRO A 88 -5.47 -56.59 -27.47
N GLN A 89 -6.34 -57.21 -26.64
CA GLN A 89 -6.03 -58.45 -25.95
C GLN A 89 -5.96 -59.67 -26.87
N GLY A 90 -6.66 -59.61 -28.01
CA GLY A 90 -6.74 -60.69 -28.99
C GLY A 90 -7.01 -60.18 -30.40
N GLU A 91 -7.05 -61.06 -31.39
CA GLU A 91 -7.14 -60.67 -32.81
C GLU A 91 -8.52 -60.39 -33.33
N THR A 92 -9.59 -60.63 -32.55
CA THR A 92 -10.95 -60.58 -33.11
C THR A 92 -12.01 -59.94 -32.22
N GLN A 93 -12.84 -59.15 -32.87
CA GLN A 93 -14.18 -58.70 -32.45
C GLN A 93 -14.21 -57.66 -31.30
N TYR A 94 -13.51 -56.58 -31.48
CA TYR A 94 -13.83 -55.36 -30.75
C TYR A 94 -15.04 -54.65 -31.40
N LYS A 95 -15.84 -53.95 -30.62
CA LYS A 95 -17.00 -53.17 -31.07
C LYS A 95 -16.56 -51.99 -31.93
N GLY A 96 -15.66 -51.89 -32.63
CA GLY A 96 -15.16 -50.85 -33.50
C GLY A 96 -14.15 -51.32 -34.55
N GLY A 97 -14.04 -52.68 -34.70
CA GLY A 97 -13.09 -53.31 -35.64
C GLY A 97 -11.94 -53.99 -34.94
N ASP A 98 -10.75 -54.05 -35.57
CA ASP A 98 -9.60 -54.83 -35.12
C ASP A 98 -8.84 -54.22 -33.95
N LYS A 99 -9.24 -53.06 -33.42
CA LYS A 99 -8.58 -52.36 -32.32
C LYS A 99 -9.60 -51.93 -31.28
N PRO A 100 -9.19 -51.89 -29.97
CA PRO A 100 -10.04 -51.28 -28.93
C PRO A 100 -10.28 -49.80 -29.26
N ALA A 101 -11.48 -49.30 -28.92
CA ALA A 101 -11.79 -47.88 -29.06
C ALA A 101 -10.85 -47.03 -28.20
N GLU A 102 -10.48 -45.86 -28.72
CA GLU A 102 -9.70 -44.87 -27.94
C GLU A 102 -10.58 -44.22 -26.87
N SER A 103 -9.98 -43.87 -25.74
CA SER A 103 -10.63 -43.09 -24.70
C SER A 103 -10.06 -41.68 -24.61
N GLN A 104 -10.90 -40.74 -24.21
CA GLN A 104 -10.48 -39.35 -24.01
C GLN A 104 -10.64 -38.95 -22.54
N ILE A 105 -9.67 -38.16 -22.05
CA ILE A 105 -9.66 -37.58 -20.70
C ILE A 105 -9.51 -36.07 -20.86
N ALA A 106 -10.45 -35.29 -20.29
CA ALA A 106 -10.32 -33.85 -20.20
C ALA A 106 -9.44 -33.50 -19.01
N LEU A 107 -8.23 -33.02 -19.25
CA LEU A 107 -7.32 -32.53 -18.22
C LEU A 107 -7.49 -31.02 -18.04
N LYS A 108 -7.93 -30.57 -16.87
CA LYS A 108 -8.06 -29.16 -16.50
C LYS A 108 -6.90 -28.72 -15.64
N VAL A 109 -6.02 -27.90 -16.21
CA VAL A 109 -4.86 -27.31 -15.52
C VAL A 109 -5.26 -25.93 -14.97
N LYS A 110 -5.16 -25.77 -13.66
CA LYS A 110 -5.55 -24.55 -12.92
C LYS A 110 -4.31 -23.86 -12.33
N GLN A 111 -4.41 -22.54 -12.19
CA GLN A 111 -3.41 -21.76 -11.44
C GLN A 111 -3.62 -22.01 -9.92
N LYS A 112 -2.51 -22.14 -9.18
CA LYS A 112 -2.58 -22.13 -7.73
C LYS A 112 -3.05 -20.75 -7.25
N THR A 113 -4.14 -20.69 -6.54
CA THR A 113 -4.59 -19.47 -5.88
C THR A 113 -3.85 -19.31 -4.56
N VAL A 114 -3.13 -18.20 -4.43
CA VAL A 114 -2.51 -17.81 -3.16
C VAL A 114 -3.38 -16.70 -2.56
N ASN A 115 -4.04 -17.01 -1.47
CA ASN A 115 -4.75 -16.00 -0.67
C ASN A 115 -3.72 -15.28 0.20
N VAL A 116 -3.43 -14.01 -0.13
CA VAL A 116 -2.58 -13.16 0.69
C VAL A 116 -3.46 -12.39 1.67
N THR A 117 -3.28 -12.65 2.95
CA THR A 117 -3.94 -11.89 4.02
C THR A 117 -2.97 -10.82 4.50
N TYR A 118 -3.35 -9.56 4.31
CA TYR A 118 -2.60 -8.42 4.83
C TYR A 118 -3.04 -8.11 6.26
N GLN A 119 -2.09 -7.76 7.11
CA GLN A 119 -2.39 -7.16 8.41
C GLN A 119 -2.83 -5.72 8.21
N THR A 120 -3.77 -5.24 9.03
CA THR A 120 -4.15 -3.83 9.01
C THR A 120 -3.05 -3.00 9.64
N ALA A 121 -2.47 -2.08 8.85
CA ALA A 121 -1.57 -1.09 9.42
C ALA A 121 -2.36 -0.05 10.23
N ASN A 122 -1.74 0.44 11.29
CA ASN A 122 -2.23 1.60 12.02
C ASN A 122 -1.11 2.65 12.11
N VAL A 123 -1.53 3.91 12.20
CA VAL A 123 -0.63 5.05 12.45
C VAL A 123 -1.33 5.95 13.45
N LYS A 124 -0.65 6.32 14.52
CA LYS A 124 -1.21 7.18 15.57
C LYS A 124 -0.20 8.26 15.97
N ILE A 125 -0.62 9.52 15.93
CA ILE A 125 0.16 10.64 16.49
C ILE A 125 -0.13 10.68 17.99
N THR A 126 0.91 10.60 18.82
CA THR A 126 0.80 10.47 20.27
C THR A 126 1.19 11.74 21.01
N SER A 127 1.97 12.65 20.38
CA SER A 127 2.38 13.92 21.00
C SER A 127 1.27 14.96 21.01
N VAL A 128 1.36 15.88 21.98
CA VAL A 128 0.69 17.17 21.96
C VAL A 128 1.52 18.11 21.08
N LEU A 129 0.91 18.69 20.06
CA LEU A 129 1.62 19.53 19.09
C LEU A 129 1.36 21.02 19.30
N ASP A 130 0.28 21.38 20.00
CA ASP A 130 -0.03 22.78 20.32
C ASP A 130 1.06 23.35 21.24
N LYS A 131 1.59 24.52 20.88
CA LYS A 131 2.65 25.19 21.62
C LYS A 131 2.62 26.70 21.43
N GLU A 132 3.36 27.45 22.24
CA GLU A 132 3.75 28.83 21.97
C GLU A 132 4.98 28.86 21.05
N TYR A 133 5.09 29.88 20.21
CA TYR A 133 6.22 30.10 19.34
C TYR A 133 7.53 30.19 20.13
N ASP A 134 8.52 29.39 19.74
CA ASP A 134 9.86 29.34 20.30
C ASP A 134 10.96 29.21 19.22
N GLY A 135 10.61 29.47 17.96
CA GLY A 135 11.52 29.34 16.81
C GLY A 135 11.74 27.89 16.35
N GLN A 136 11.19 26.89 17.05
CA GLN A 136 11.35 25.49 16.73
C GLN A 136 10.02 24.87 16.24
N PRO A 137 10.07 23.81 15.43
CA PRO A 137 8.87 23.06 15.07
C PRO A 137 8.26 22.37 16.31
N ALA A 138 7.00 21.95 16.18
CA ALA A 138 6.37 21.11 17.19
C ALA A 138 6.98 19.68 17.20
N ASP A 139 7.16 19.12 18.41
CA ASP A 139 7.72 17.78 18.59
C ASP A 139 6.71 16.71 18.17
N LEU A 140 6.91 16.11 17.01
CA LEU A 140 6.04 15.07 16.49
C LEU A 140 6.50 13.69 16.97
N VAL A 141 5.65 13.02 17.75
CA VAL A 141 5.81 11.61 18.13
C VAL A 141 4.62 10.82 17.59
N TYR A 142 4.92 9.70 16.97
CA TYR A 142 3.91 8.79 16.41
C TYR A 142 4.30 7.34 16.65
N THR A 143 3.32 6.45 16.49
CA THR A 143 3.51 4.99 16.54
C THR A 143 2.88 4.34 15.31
N THR A 144 3.46 3.22 14.87
CA THR A 144 2.89 2.35 13.82
C THR A 144 3.31 0.90 14.06
N ASN A 145 2.48 -0.05 13.63
CA ASN A 145 2.82 -1.47 13.57
C ASN A 145 3.37 -1.90 12.20
N SER A 146 3.36 -1.01 11.19
CA SER A 146 3.88 -1.30 9.86
C SER A 146 5.41 -1.24 9.82
N THR A 147 6.01 -2.10 9.02
CA THR A 147 7.45 -2.11 8.73
C THR A 147 7.81 -1.25 7.49
N ALA A 148 6.82 -0.63 6.85
CA ALA A 148 7.04 0.25 5.70
C ALA A 148 7.62 1.60 6.13
N SER A 149 8.32 2.28 5.22
CA SER A 149 8.88 3.61 5.47
C SER A 149 7.77 4.61 5.77
N VAL A 150 7.92 5.34 6.88
CA VAL A 150 6.96 6.37 7.28
C VAL A 150 7.23 7.65 6.51
N LYS A 151 6.17 8.26 5.99
CA LYS A 151 6.19 9.59 5.37
C LYS A 151 5.47 10.57 6.29
N VAL A 152 6.12 11.71 6.58
CA VAL A 152 5.56 12.83 7.34
C VAL A 152 5.45 14.04 6.43
N GLU A 153 4.29 14.67 6.41
CA GLU A 153 4.00 15.87 5.62
C GLU A 153 3.22 16.88 6.47
N TYR A 154 3.50 18.16 6.25
CA TYR A 154 2.83 19.28 6.92
C TYR A 154 2.09 20.13 5.89
N ASN A 155 0.85 20.44 6.15
CA ASN A 155 0.07 21.37 5.34
C ASN A 155 0.33 22.81 5.83
N VAL A 156 0.94 23.61 4.98
CA VAL A 156 1.20 25.02 5.21
C VAL A 156 0.48 25.81 4.14
N ASN A 157 -0.54 26.56 4.51
CA ASN A 157 -1.36 27.36 3.58
C ASN A 157 -1.93 26.56 2.39
N GLY A 158 -2.37 25.31 2.65
CA GLY A 158 -2.93 24.45 1.62
C GLY A 158 -1.91 23.61 0.84
N ILE A 159 -0.62 23.77 1.10
CA ILE A 159 0.46 23.05 0.41
C ILE A 159 1.11 22.04 1.34
N TRP A 160 1.12 20.77 0.94
CA TRP A 160 1.79 19.69 1.67
C TRP A 160 3.30 19.70 1.40
N GLN A 161 4.09 19.71 2.47
CA GLN A 161 5.56 19.73 2.42
C GLN A 161 6.17 18.87 3.53
N THR A 162 7.43 18.48 3.39
CA THR A 162 8.13 17.67 4.40
C THR A 162 8.79 18.50 5.50
N LYS A 163 9.02 19.80 5.24
CA LYS A 163 9.60 20.69 6.25
C LYS A 163 8.54 21.08 7.27
N ALA A 164 8.81 20.84 8.54
CA ALA A 164 7.93 21.24 9.63
C ALA A 164 7.86 22.77 9.76
N PRO A 165 6.68 23.36 10.00
CA PRO A 165 6.53 24.79 10.24
C PRO A 165 7.07 25.17 11.62
N THR A 166 7.68 26.37 11.71
CA THR A 166 8.22 26.94 12.92
C THR A 166 7.51 28.21 13.38
N TYR A 167 6.85 28.94 12.47
CA TYR A 167 6.17 30.20 12.77
C TYR A 167 4.80 29.97 13.42
N ALA A 168 4.26 31.04 14.03
CA ALA A 168 2.92 31.04 14.56
C ALA A 168 1.89 30.83 13.44
N GLY A 169 0.91 29.97 13.69
CA GLY A 169 -0.11 29.59 12.70
C GLY A 169 -0.82 28.31 13.05
N THR A 170 -1.83 27.96 12.27
CA THR A 170 -2.54 26.68 12.37
C THR A 170 -2.12 25.79 11.21
N TYR A 171 -1.73 24.57 11.53
CA TYR A 171 -1.14 23.59 10.62
C TYR A 171 -1.82 22.24 10.76
N GLU A 172 -1.69 21.42 9.74
CA GLU A 172 -2.08 20.03 9.77
C GLU A 172 -0.85 19.16 9.48
N VAL A 173 -0.61 18.12 10.26
CA VAL A 173 0.42 17.12 10.00
C VAL A 173 -0.23 15.82 9.59
N LYS A 174 0.33 15.18 8.58
CA LYS A 174 -0.05 13.84 8.11
C LYS A 174 1.12 12.88 8.26
N VAL A 175 0.86 11.78 8.93
CA VAL A 175 1.80 10.65 9.02
C VAL A 175 1.19 9.49 8.26
N SER A 176 1.92 8.90 7.34
CA SER A 176 1.44 7.83 6.47
C SER A 176 2.47 6.73 6.27
N VAL A 177 1.98 5.51 6.06
CA VAL A 177 2.76 4.34 5.65
C VAL A 177 2.14 3.75 4.39
N PRO A 178 2.91 3.44 3.34
CA PRO A 178 2.42 2.72 2.18
C PRO A 178 2.13 1.27 2.55
N GLY A 179 1.28 0.61 1.74
CA GLY A 179 1.11 -0.84 1.83
C GLY A 179 2.38 -1.58 1.39
N ASN A 180 2.57 -2.77 1.91
CA ASN A 180 3.64 -3.69 1.52
C ASN A 180 3.13 -5.14 1.47
N SER A 181 4.05 -6.13 1.40
CA SER A 181 3.69 -7.55 1.32
C SER A 181 2.99 -8.10 2.58
N TYR A 182 2.97 -7.35 3.68
CA TYR A 182 2.43 -7.80 4.96
C TYR A 182 1.34 -6.90 5.52
N PHE A 183 1.36 -5.59 5.18
CA PHE A 183 0.47 -4.58 5.75
C PHE A 183 -0.28 -3.80 4.68
N THR A 184 -1.52 -3.41 4.97
CA THR A 184 -2.25 -2.40 4.19
C THR A 184 -1.62 -1.02 4.37
N ALA A 185 -1.91 -0.07 3.46
CA ALA A 185 -1.56 1.33 3.68
C ALA A 185 -2.40 1.93 4.83
N ALA A 186 -1.82 2.87 5.58
CA ALA A 186 -2.52 3.63 6.60
C ALA A 186 -2.00 5.06 6.71
N SER A 187 -2.85 5.96 7.19
CA SER A 187 -2.46 7.34 7.49
C SER A 187 -3.31 7.93 8.60
N THR A 188 -2.77 8.94 9.26
CA THR A 188 -3.48 9.76 10.23
C THR A 188 -3.09 11.22 10.04
N THR A 189 -4.01 12.14 10.34
CA THR A 189 -3.78 13.58 10.33
C THR A 189 -4.11 14.17 11.69
N LYS A 190 -3.45 15.27 12.03
CA LYS A 190 -3.71 16.05 13.24
C LYS A 190 -3.52 17.53 12.96
N THR A 191 -4.51 18.32 13.27
CA THR A 191 -4.43 19.79 13.28
C THR A 191 -3.83 20.25 14.59
N TYR A 192 -2.98 21.28 14.55
CA TYR A 192 -2.35 21.89 15.72
C TYR A 192 -2.07 23.37 15.48
N THR A 193 -1.81 24.11 16.56
CA THR A 193 -1.55 25.54 16.54
C THR A 193 -0.24 25.89 17.24
N ILE A 194 0.63 26.62 16.55
CA ILE A 194 1.73 27.35 17.17
C ILE A 194 1.19 28.76 17.45
N LYS A 195 0.99 29.08 18.72
CA LYS A 195 0.45 30.38 19.13
C LYS A 195 1.53 31.46 19.04
N PRO A 196 1.18 32.71 18.68
CA PRO A 196 2.12 33.82 18.78
C PRO A 196 2.67 33.95 20.20
N ARG A 197 3.94 34.32 20.29
CA ARG A 197 4.59 34.65 21.58
C ARG A 197 4.45 36.13 21.88
N GLY A 198 4.01 36.46 23.07
CA GLY A 198 3.96 37.85 23.54
C GLY A 198 5.36 38.43 23.74
N VAL A 199 5.60 39.63 23.22
CA VAL A 199 6.82 40.41 23.48
C VAL A 199 6.50 41.66 24.29
N GLU A 200 7.45 42.11 25.11
CA GLU A 200 7.34 43.38 25.82
C GLU A 200 8.25 44.42 25.16
N ILE A 201 7.76 45.63 25.07
CA ILE A 201 8.47 46.74 24.43
C ILE A 201 8.75 47.81 25.48
N SER A 202 9.99 48.29 25.50
CA SER A 202 10.43 49.39 26.35
C SER A 202 11.35 50.34 25.57
N GLY A 203 11.67 51.50 26.15
CA GLY A 203 12.64 52.44 25.58
C GLY A 203 12.09 53.38 24.51
N ILE A 204 10.79 53.36 24.22
CA ILE A 204 10.18 54.42 23.37
C ILE A 204 10.19 55.72 24.20
N THR A 205 10.75 56.77 23.65
CA THR A 205 10.79 58.10 24.27
C THR A 205 10.23 59.15 23.29
N ALA A 206 9.92 60.36 23.80
CA ALA A 206 9.51 61.44 22.92
C ALA A 206 10.62 62.47 22.76
N ASN A 207 10.78 62.95 21.53
CA ASN A 207 11.72 64.01 21.17
C ASN A 207 11.32 65.37 21.83
N LYS A 208 12.31 66.22 22.06
CA LYS A 208 12.04 67.61 22.40
C LYS A 208 11.41 68.31 21.21
N LYS A 209 10.40 69.12 21.47
CA LYS A 209 9.67 69.83 20.43
C LYS A 209 9.67 71.32 20.69
N VAL A 210 9.86 72.13 19.65
CA VAL A 210 9.62 73.57 19.69
C VAL A 210 8.10 73.78 19.71
N TYR A 211 7.65 74.78 20.48
CA TYR A 211 6.21 75.10 20.59
C TYR A 211 5.63 75.43 19.22
N ASP A 212 4.58 74.70 18.87
CA ASP A 212 3.85 74.81 17.60
C ASP A 212 2.32 74.88 17.81
N GLY A 213 1.87 74.93 19.05
CA GLY A 213 0.44 74.95 19.40
C GLY A 213 -0.28 73.62 19.29
N THR A 214 0.40 72.54 18.89
CA THR A 214 -0.16 71.20 18.73
C THR A 214 0.27 70.23 19.86
N LYS A 215 -0.51 69.14 20.07
CA LYS A 215 -0.20 68.07 21.01
C LYS A 215 0.64 66.95 20.42
N ASN A 216 0.94 66.93 19.11
CA ASN A 216 1.64 65.84 18.47
C ASN A 216 3.06 65.72 19.04
N ALA A 217 3.43 64.52 19.48
CA ALA A 217 4.75 64.18 19.96
C ALA A 217 5.45 63.29 18.93
N GLU A 218 6.65 63.68 18.47
CA GLU A 218 7.52 62.82 17.70
C GLU A 218 8.16 61.83 18.67
N LEU A 219 8.07 60.52 18.33
CA LEU A 219 8.62 59.43 19.14
C LEU A 219 10.04 59.05 18.65
N ASP A 220 10.90 58.77 19.60
CA ASP A 220 12.26 58.27 19.36
C ASP A 220 12.30 56.78 19.70
N TYR A 221 12.66 55.99 18.73
CA TYR A 221 12.78 54.51 18.81
C TYR A 221 14.22 54.03 18.94
N SER A 222 15.20 54.91 19.06
CA SER A 222 16.64 54.56 19.04
C SER A 222 17.06 53.68 20.24
N LYS A 223 16.27 53.66 21.29
CA LYS A 223 16.51 52.88 22.52
C LYS A 223 15.49 51.80 22.78
N VAL A 224 14.73 51.43 21.74
CA VAL A 224 13.73 50.39 21.84
C VAL A 224 14.39 49.06 22.10
N VAL A 225 13.87 48.34 23.11
CA VAL A 225 14.23 46.97 23.46
C VAL A 225 12.99 46.11 23.44
N PHE A 226 13.07 45.01 22.75
CA PHE A 226 12.08 43.94 22.80
C PHE A 226 12.54 42.87 23.78
N SER A 227 11.78 42.61 24.85
CA SER A 227 12.06 41.46 25.74
C SER A 227 11.29 40.23 25.26
N ARG A 228 11.79 39.04 25.58
CA ARG A 228 11.20 37.74 25.20
C ARG A 228 11.25 37.46 23.69
N LEU A 229 12.03 38.23 22.94
CA LEU A 229 12.29 37.95 21.51
C LEU A 229 13.10 36.68 21.38
N ILE A 230 12.78 35.83 20.40
CA ILE A 230 13.57 34.64 20.09
C ILE A 230 14.81 35.06 19.29
N GLU A 231 15.94 34.42 19.56
CA GLU A 231 17.18 34.68 18.82
C GLU A 231 16.98 34.45 17.31
N GLY A 232 17.38 35.44 16.51
CA GLY A 232 17.21 35.45 15.07
C GLY A 232 15.92 36.10 14.57
N ASP A 233 14.99 36.45 15.46
CA ASP A 233 13.80 37.23 15.10
C ASP A 233 14.13 38.70 15.01
N ALA A 234 13.47 39.42 14.11
CA ALA A 234 13.59 40.85 13.93
C ALA A 234 12.22 41.52 13.94
N LEU A 235 12.03 42.41 14.90
CA LEU A 235 10.80 43.22 15.03
C LEU A 235 11.13 44.70 14.85
N THR A 236 10.17 45.44 14.35
CA THR A 236 10.11 46.89 14.36
C THR A 236 8.86 47.35 15.06
N VAL A 237 8.84 48.57 15.55
CA VAL A 237 7.66 49.17 16.20
C VAL A 237 7.43 50.54 15.65
N SER A 238 6.19 50.91 15.46
CA SER A 238 5.70 52.26 15.22
C SER A 238 4.53 52.59 16.16
N ALA A 239 4.38 53.82 16.50
CA ALA A 239 3.29 54.29 17.34
C ALA A 239 3.05 55.78 17.15
N GLU A 240 1.94 56.29 17.72
CA GLU A 240 1.63 57.71 17.76
C GLU A 240 1.83 58.24 19.18
N GLY A 241 2.44 59.41 19.29
CA GLY A 241 2.64 60.12 20.57
C GLY A 241 1.80 61.36 20.69
N THR A 242 1.23 61.57 21.85
CA THR A 242 0.42 62.79 22.13
C THR A 242 0.78 63.34 23.49
N PHE A 243 1.22 64.64 23.53
CA PHE A 243 1.40 65.38 24.78
C PHE A 243 0.09 65.58 25.52
N ALA A 244 0.11 65.66 26.85
CA ALA A 244 -1.09 65.86 27.68
C ALA A 244 -1.84 67.16 27.33
N ASP A 245 -1.12 68.24 27.00
CA ASP A 245 -1.67 69.49 26.52
C ASP A 245 -0.69 70.19 25.57
N SER A 246 -1.07 71.29 24.93
CA SER A 246 -0.26 72.05 23.97
C SER A 246 0.68 73.12 24.61
N ASN A 247 0.64 73.31 25.95
CA ASN A 247 1.43 74.32 26.60
C ASN A 247 2.93 73.97 26.65
N ALA A 248 3.82 74.94 26.58
CA ALA A 248 5.26 74.71 26.74
C ALA A 248 5.62 74.40 28.17
N ALA A 249 6.22 73.22 28.48
CA ALA A 249 6.72 72.82 29.76
C ALA A 249 7.77 71.72 29.63
N LYS A 250 8.58 71.49 30.68
CA LYS A 250 9.51 70.39 30.77
C LYS A 250 8.85 69.21 31.43
N GLY A 251 9.28 67.96 31.09
CA GLY A 251 8.84 66.74 31.71
C GLY A 251 7.36 66.38 31.51
N LYS A 252 6.82 66.76 30.36
CA LYS A 252 5.40 66.43 30.04
C LYS A 252 5.23 64.96 29.77
N THR A 253 4.10 64.43 30.23
CA THR A 253 3.68 63.10 29.87
C THR A 253 3.28 62.99 28.39
N VAL A 254 3.73 62.01 27.73
CA VAL A 254 3.34 61.60 26.37
C VAL A 254 2.56 60.28 26.45
N THR A 255 1.34 60.31 25.92
CA THR A 255 0.57 59.07 25.78
C THR A 255 0.92 58.45 24.42
N ILE A 256 1.28 57.16 24.44
CA ILE A 256 1.60 56.39 23.23
C ILE A 256 0.29 55.61 22.89
N THR A 257 -0.13 55.72 21.64
CA THR A 257 -1.29 55.01 21.07
C THR A 257 -0.93 54.38 19.73
N ASN A 258 -1.81 53.58 19.19
CA ASN A 258 -1.70 52.97 17.86
C ASN A 258 -0.32 52.27 17.65
N LEU A 259 0.10 51.50 18.67
CA LEU A 259 1.34 50.73 18.61
C LEU A 259 1.16 49.59 17.63
N ILE A 260 2.00 49.55 16.60
CA ILE A 260 2.02 48.55 15.55
C ILE A 260 3.37 47.87 15.55
N LEU A 261 3.37 46.54 15.64
CA LEU A 261 4.56 45.72 15.40
C LEU A 261 4.71 45.47 13.89
N GLY A 262 5.95 45.49 13.42
CA GLY A 262 6.32 45.13 12.06
C GLY A 262 7.62 44.36 12.07
N GLY A 263 8.13 44.04 10.87
CA GLY A 263 9.32 43.21 10.72
C GLY A 263 8.96 41.79 10.22
N VAL A 264 9.99 41.04 9.87
CA VAL A 264 9.81 39.68 9.29
C VAL A 264 9.27 38.64 10.27
N SER A 265 9.28 38.94 11.57
CA SER A 265 8.82 38.04 12.64
C SER A 265 7.57 38.59 13.37
N ALA A 266 6.89 39.61 12.83
CA ALA A 266 5.70 40.25 13.41
C ALA A 266 4.41 39.46 13.13
#